data_a41e18141a174deb19e36552663cf67b
#
_entry.id   a41e18141a174deb19e36552663cf67b
#
_cell.length_a   1.000
_cell.length_b   1.000
_cell.length_c   1.000
_cell.angle_alpha   90.00
_cell.angle_beta   90.00
_cell.angle_gamma   90.00
#
_symmetry.space_group_name_H-M   'P 1'
#
loop_
_entity.id
_entity.type
_entity.pdbx_description
1 polymer ?
#
loop_
_entity_poly.entity_id
_entity_poly.type
_entity_poly.pdbx_seq_one_letter_code
_entity_poly.pdbx_strand_id
1 'polypeptide(L)'
;KAVREQKFDWPGFFLFSSSAVLATMGLSSAGGITDKPRMVILTSAGGILQLLYWVLAFRSKAPIFSPALFRIRNFAIGIAGNIVCRLGGSCLPYLMPLFFQVVLGYSALQSGMSLIPLALSNLLAKTVAPRLLGKFGYRNIMVVNTFTIGALLASFHFVGPGTHELILLGMLALLGGANSIQFTCMNTLTLIDLPN
;
A
#
# COMPACT_ATOMS: atom_id res chain seq x y z
N LYS A 1 -9.89 -24.99 24.98
CA LYS A 1 -9.35 -25.71 23.82
C LYS A 1 -7.90 -25.33 23.70
N ALA A 2 -6.98 -26.30 23.87
CA ALA A 2 -5.55 -26.05 23.82
C ALA A 2 -5.17 -25.42 22.48
N VAL A 3 -4.55 -24.25 22.53
CA VAL A 3 -3.91 -23.64 21.36
C VAL A 3 -2.83 -24.62 20.92
N ARG A 4 -3.07 -25.31 19.81
CA ARG A 4 -2.10 -26.22 19.22
C ARG A 4 -0.92 -25.35 18.79
N GLU A 5 0.21 -25.48 19.45
CA GLU A 5 1.46 -24.81 19.05
C GLU A 5 1.78 -25.24 17.61
N GLN A 6 1.40 -24.40 16.66
CA GLN A 6 1.76 -24.62 15.27
C GLN A 6 3.25 -24.29 15.14
N LYS A 7 4.05 -25.30 14.79
CA LYS A 7 5.48 -25.07 14.49
C LYS A 7 5.59 -24.07 13.35
N PHE A 8 6.40 -23.04 13.55
CA PHE A 8 6.65 -22.00 12.54
C PHE A 8 7.26 -22.64 11.29
N ASP A 9 6.72 -22.29 10.11
CA ASP A 9 7.19 -22.78 8.82
C ASP A 9 8.46 -22.03 8.37
N TRP A 10 9.60 -22.42 8.91
CA TRP A 10 10.90 -21.83 8.56
C TRP A 10 11.25 -21.96 7.07
N PRO A 11 11.06 -23.14 6.42
CA PRO A 11 11.32 -23.26 4.98
C PRO A 11 10.46 -22.33 4.15
N GLY A 12 9.15 -22.26 4.44
CA GLY A 12 8.25 -21.34 3.77
C GLY A 12 8.62 -19.88 3.97
N PHE A 13 9.05 -19.52 5.19
CA PHE A 13 9.51 -18.16 5.49
C PHE A 13 10.73 -17.75 4.66
N PHE A 14 11.78 -18.58 4.64
CA PHE A 14 12.97 -18.26 3.86
C PHE A 14 12.70 -18.22 2.36
N LEU A 15 11.86 -19.12 1.87
CA LEU A 15 11.52 -19.19 0.45
C LEU A 15 10.71 -17.95 0.02
N PHE A 16 9.71 -17.56 0.80
CA PHE A 16 8.89 -16.37 0.55
C PHE A 16 9.72 -15.08 0.65
N SER A 17 10.53 -14.96 1.71
CA SER A 17 11.33 -13.75 1.93
C SER A 17 12.41 -13.58 0.86
N SER A 18 13.12 -14.65 0.49
CA SER A 18 14.13 -14.59 -0.58
C SER A 18 13.49 -14.28 -1.94
N SER A 19 12.32 -14.84 -2.24
CA SER A 19 11.60 -14.53 -3.48
C SER A 19 11.23 -13.04 -3.55
N ALA A 20 10.72 -12.47 -2.45
CA ALA A 20 10.36 -11.06 -2.38
C ALA A 20 11.57 -10.13 -2.55
N VAL A 21 12.70 -10.46 -1.90
CA VAL A 21 13.95 -9.70 -2.02
C VAL A 21 14.47 -9.73 -3.46
N LEU A 22 14.56 -10.92 -4.07
CA LEU A 22 15.05 -11.06 -5.45
C LEU A 22 14.14 -10.35 -6.45
N ALA A 23 12.82 -10.48 -6.31
CA ALA A 23 11.87 -9.78 -7.17
C ALA A 23 12.01 -8.25 -7.04
N THR A 24 12.15 -7.73 -5.81
CA THR A 24 12.33 -6.29 -5.56
C THR A 24 13.65 -5.79 -6.12
N MET A 25 14.76 -6.52 -5.91
CA MET A 25 16.07 -6.18 -6.48
C MET A 25 16.06 -6.22 -8.01
N GLY A 26 15.37 -7.21 -8.60
CA GLY A 26 15.20 -7.30 -10.05
C GLY A 26 14.43 -6.11 -10.61
N LEU A 27 13.29 -5.75 -10.00
CA LEU A 27 12.47 -4.61 -10.41
C LEU A 27 13.18 -3.27 -10.22
N SER A 28 13.97 -3.09 -9.15
CA SER A 28 14.74 -1.87 -8.94
C SER A 28 15.86 -1.68 -9.97
N SER A 29 16.35 -2.77 -10.56
CA SER A 29 17.33 -2.72 -11.66
C SER A 29 16.69 -2.30 -13.01
N ALA A 30 15.39 -2.15 -13.10
CA ALA A 30 14.68 -1.79 -14.35
C ALA A 30 14.96 -0.35 -14.83
N GLY A 31 15.44 0.54 -13.95
CA GLY A 31 15.78 1.92 -14.28
C GLY A 31 17.10 2.11 -15.05
N GLY A 32 17.95 1.08 -15.12
CA GLY A 32 19.27 1.12 -15.79
C GLY A 32 19.24 0.43 -17.15
N ILE A 33 19.69 1.14 -18.21
CA ILE A 33 19.74 0.59 -19.58
C ILE A 33 20.72 -0.59 -19.66
N THR A 34 21.76 -0.60 -18.82
CA THR A 34 22.86 -1.58 -18.83
C THR A 34 22.54 -2.86 -18.04
N ASP A 35 21.53 -2.83 -17.16
CA ASP A 35 21.25 -3.91 -16.20
C ASP A 35 20.10 -4.84 -16.60
N LYS A 36 19.64 -4.78 -17.86
CA LYS A 36 18.55 -5.65 -18.35
C LYS A 36 18.73 -7.14 -18.06
N PRO A 37 19.91 -7.77 -18.31
CA PRO A 37 20.09 -9.19 -18.00
C PRO A 37 19.97 -9.47 -16.50
N ARG A 38 20.52 -8.60 -15.67
CA ARG A 38 20.43 -8.71 -14.20
C ARG A 38 18.99 -8.59 -13.71
N MET A 39 18.24 -7.63 -14.25
CA MET A 39 16.80 -7.48 -13.98
C MET A 39 16.05 -8.77 -14.31
N VAL A 40 16.23 -9.34 -15.50
CA VAL A 40 15.52 -10.55 -15.93
C VAL A 40 15.91 -11.75 -15.05
N ILE A 41 17.19 -11.93 -14.75
CA ILE A 41 17.67 -13.05 -13.92
C ILE A 41 17.10 -12.96 -12.50
N LEU A 42 17.18 -11.79 -11.86
CA LEU A 42 16.71 -11.62 -10.49
C LEU A 42 15.18 -11.72 -10.39
N THR A 43 14.46 -11.11 -11.33
CA THR A 43 12.98 -11.16 -11.34
C THR A 43 12.48 -12.58 -11.63
N SER A 44 13.09 -13.29 -12.58
CA SER A 44 12.73 -14.68 -12.89
C SER A 44 13.07 -15.62 -11.75
N ALA A 45 14.23 -15.48 -11.11
CA ALA A 45 14.60 -16.25 -9.93
C ALA A 45 13.62 -16.01 -8.77
N GLY A 46 13.28 -14.75 -8.50
CA GLY A 46 12.24 -14.39 -7.52
C GLY A 46 10.88 -15.02 -7.84
N GLY A 47 10.45 -14.95 -9.10
CA GLY A 47 9.21 -15.57 -9.57
C GLY A 47 9.20 -17.10 -9.40
N ILE A 48 10.30 -17.77 -9.74
CA ILE A 48 10.42 -19.23 -9.56
C ILE A 48 10.33 -19.61 -8.08
N LEU A 49 11.05 -18.90 -7.20
CA LEU A 49 10.97 -19.14 -5.75
C LEU A 49 9.55 -18.88 -5.21
N GLN A 50 8.87 -17.88 -5.73
CA GLN A 50 7.48 -17.58 -5.35
C GLN A 50 6.53 -18.72 -5.77
N LEU A 51 6.69 -19.25 -6.97
CA LEU A 51 5.93 -20.42 -7.43
C LEU A 51 6.21 -21.66 -6.59
N LEU A 52 7.49 -21.92 -6.27
CA LEU A 52 7.89 -23.01 -5.38
C LEU A 52 7.27 -22.85 -3.99
N TYR A 53 7.25 -21.63 -3.45
CA TYR A 53 6.56 -21.35 -2.18
C TYR A 53 5.08 -21.74 -2.26
N TRP A 54 4.34 -21.33 -3.29
CA TRP A 54 2.92 -21.69 -3.42
C TRP A 54 2.71 -23.19 -3.53
N VAL A 55 3.54 -23.91 -4.29
CA VAL A 55 3.46 -25.38 -4.38
C VAL A 55 3.68 -26.04 -3.01
N LEU A 56 4.66 -25.56 -2.24
CA LEU A 56 4.91 -26.03 -0.88
C LEU A 56 3.79 -25.65 0.08
N ALA A 57 3.25 -24.45 -0.02
CA ALA A 57 2.14 -23.97 0.82
C ALA A 57 0.86 -24.79 0.63
N PHE A 58 0.58 -25.26 -0.59
CA PHE A 58 -0.54 -26.18 -0.85
C PHE A 58 -0.36 -27.56 -0.21
N ARG A 59 0.90 -27.98 0.04
CA ARG A 59 1.23 -29.28 0.65
C ARG A 59 1.52 -29.20 2.14
N SER A 60 1.81 -28.01 2.65
CA SER A 60 2.13 -27.78 4.07
C SER A 60 0.86 -27.81 4.94
N LYS A 61 0.99 -28.39 6.14
CA LYS A 61 -0.11 -28.42 7.13
C LYS A 61 -0.28 -27.09 7.88
N ALA A 62 0.74 -26.23 7.85
CA ALA A 62 0.73 -24.92 8.53
C ALA A 62 1.54 -23.89 7.71
N PRO A 63 1.11 -23.53 6.49
CA PRO A 63 1.81 -22.55 5.68
C PRO A 63 1.66 -21.15 6.29
N ILE A 64 2.67 -20.28 6.10
CA ILE A 64 2.61 -18.88 6.54
C ILE A 64 1.42 -18.15 5.91
N PHE A 65 1.23 -18.32 4.61
CA PHE A 65 0.03 -17.88 3.90
C PHE A 65 -0.77 -19.09 3.45
N SER A 66 -1.89 -19.34 4.12
CA SER A 66 -2.78 -20.44 3.73
C SER A 66 -3.56 -20.08 2.47
N PRO A 67 -3.44 -20.87 1.38
CA PRO A 67 -4.26 -20.67 0.18
C PRO A 67 -5.76 -20.76 0.46
N ALA A 68 -6.15 -21.47 1.53
CA ALA A 68 -7.54 -21.60 1.95
C ALA A 68 -8.18 -20.27 2.34
N LEU A 69 -7.39 -19.27 2.80
CA LEU A 69 -7.87 -17.93 3.14
C LEU A 69 -8.47 -17.21 1.93
N PHE A 70 -7.94 -17.45 0.73
CA PHE A 70 -8.47 -16.86 -0.51
C PHE A 70 -9.85 -17.39 -0.91
N ARG A 71 -10.32 -18.48 -0.29
CA ARG A 71 -11.70 -18.98 -0.46
C ARG A 71 -12.71 -18.16 0.33
N ILE A 72 -12.25 -17.39 1.32
CA ILE A 72 -13.09 -16.47 2.07
C ILE A 72 -13.28 -15.21 1.21
N ARG A 73 -14.52 -14.97 0.77
CA ARG A 73 -14.85 -13.89 -0.19
C ARG A 73 -14.37 -12.52 0.28
N ASN A 74 -14.59 -12.17 1.55
CA ASN A 74 -14.21 -10.87 2.08
C ASN A 74 -12.70 -10.71 2.18
N PHE A 75 -11.97 -11.79 2.51
CA PHE A 75 -10.52 -11.80 2.49
C PHE A 75 -9.96 -11.58 1.07
N ALA A 76 -10.46 -12.31 0.06
CA ALA A 76 -10.02 -12.16 -1.32
C ALA A 76 -10.30 -10.77 -1.88
N ILE A 77 -11.51 -10.22 -1.64
CA ILE A 77 -11.88 -8.85 -2.04
C ILE A 77 -11.02 -7.83 -1.29
N GLY A 78 -10.79 -8.02 0.02
CA GLY A 78 -9.95 -7.15 0.83
C GLY A 78 -8.51 -7.11 0.35
N ILE A 79 -7.91 -8.24 0.02
CA ILE A 79 -6.54 -8.32 -0.55
C ILE A 79 -6.48 -7.63 -1.92
N ALA A 80 -7.42 -7.95 -2.84
CA ALA A 80 -7.46 -7.33 -4.16
C ALA A 80 -7.62 -5.80 -4.06
N GLY A 81 -8.56 -5.34 -3.24
CA GLY A 81 -8.75 -3.91 -2.99
C GLY A 81 -7.52 -3.25 -2.36
N ASN A 82 -6.85 -3.93 -1.42
CA ASN A 82 -5.62 -3.44 -0.79
C ASN A 82 -4.49 -3.27 -1.82
N ILE A 83 -4.32 -4.22 -2.75
CA ILE A 83 -3.32 -4.12 -3.83
C ILE A 83 -3.61 -2.89 -4.70
N VAL A 84 -4.85 -2.71 -5.16
CA VAL A 84 -5.24 -1.57 -6.00
C VAL A 84 -5.01 -0.25 -5.27
N CYS A 85 -5.45 -0.13 -4.01
CA CYS A 85 -5.26 1.08 -3.21
C CYS A 85 -3.78 1.37 -2.94
N ARG A 86 -2.95 0.33 -2.75
CA ARG A 86 -1.50 0.50 -2.56
C ARG A 86 -0.81 0.95 -3.83
N LEU A 87 -1.17 0.42 -4.99
CA LEU A 87 -0.61 0.89 -6.26
C LEU A 87 -0.84 2.39 -6.46
N GLY A 88 -2.06 2.88 -6.18
CA GLY A 88 -2.35 4.32 -6.25
C GLY A 88 -1.67 5.14 -5.15
N GLY A 89 -1.80 4.72 -3.89
CA GLY A 89 -1.33 5.48 -2.73
C GLY A 89 0.19 5.50 -2.58
N SER A 90 0.89 4.42 -2.97
CA SER A 90 2.35 4.33 -2.85
C SER A 90 3.11 5.22 -3.84
N CYS A 91 2.47 5.65 -4.92
CA CYS A 91 3.06 6.57 -5.88
C CYS A 91 3.07 8.03 -5.37
N LEU A 92 2.16 8.39 -4.46
CA LEU A 92 1.99 9.77 -4.00
C LEU A 92 3.24 10.39 -3.37
N PRO A 93 3.94 9.71 -2.43
CA PRO A 93 5.15 10.27 -1.82
C PRO A 93 6.27 10.55 -2.82
N TYR A 94 6.24 9.90 -3.97
CA TYR A 94 7.21 10.09 -5.05
C TYR A 94 6.75 11.14 -6.06
N LEU A 95 5.48 11.06 -6.49
CA LEU A 95 4.93 11.96 -7.52
C LEU A 95 4.71 13.38 -6.99
N MET A 96 4.35 13.56 -5.72
CA MET A 96 4.09 14.88 -5.16
C MET A 96 5.34 15.78 -5.12
N PRO A 97 6.52 15.34 -4.63
CA PRO A 97 7.72 16.15 -4.73
C PRO A 97 8.10 16.50 -6.16
N LEU A 98 7.94 15.55 -7.10
CA LEU A 98 8.21 15.77 -8.51
C LEU A 98 7.27 16.83 -9.09
N PHE A 99 5.97 16.74 -8.77
CA PHE A 99 4.97 17.72 -9.18
C PHE A 99 5.33 19.13 -8.68
N PHE A 100 5.72 19.26 -7.42
CA PHE A 100 6.10 20.57 -6.84
C PHE A 100 7.35 21.16 -7.49
N GLN A 101 8.34 20.32 -7.78
CA GLN A 101 9.57 20.77 -8.44
C GLN A 101 9.35 21.15 -9.90
N VAL A 102 8.59 20.34 -10.65
CA VAL A 102 8.40 20.54 -12.09
C VAL A 102 7.33 21.61 -12.40
N VAL A 103 6.20 21.59 -11.68
CA VAL A 103 5.05 22.45 -11.98
C VAL A 103 5.13 23.77 -11.22
N LEU A 104 5.52 23.73 -9.94
CA LEU A 104 5.56 24.93 -9.08
C LEU A 104 6.96 25.56 -9.00
N GLY A 105 7.99 24.89 -9.53
CA GLY A 105 9.38 25.39 -9.49
C GLY A 105 10.00 25.38 -8.08
N TYR A 106 9.47 24.57 -7.15
CA TYR A 106 9.98 24.50 -5.79
C TYR A 106 11.36 23.84 -5.76
N SER A 107 12.19 24.29 -4.83
CA SER A 107 13.43 23.59 -4.51
C SER A 107 13.13 22.21 -3.88
N ALA A 108 14.11 21.30 -3.88
CA ALA A 108 13.96 19.99 -3.27
C ALA A 108 13.60 20.08 -1.77
N LEU A 109 14.17 21.07 -1.06
CA LEU A 109 13.87 21.32 0.35
C LEU A 109 12.42 21.81 0.54
N GLN A 110 11.97 22.78 -0.25
CA GLN A 110 10.60 23.29 -0.19
C GLN A 110 9.59 22.20 -0.51
N SER A 111 9.84 21.38 -1.54
CA SER A 111 8.99 20.23 -1.90
C SER A 111 8.87 19.23 -0.75
N GLY A 112 9.99 18.93 -0.06
CA GLY A 112 9.99 18.06 1.11
C GLY A 112 9.20 18.63 2.28
N MET A 113 9.38 19.92 2.59
CA MET A 113 8.65 20.61 3.67
C MET A 113 7.15 20.68 3.39
N SER A 114 6.74 20.86 2.14
CA SER A 114 5.32 20.87 1.74
C SER A 114 4.62 19.55 1.97
N LEU A 115 5.35 18.44 2.13
CA LEU A 115 4.75 17.13 2.46
C LEU A 115 4.50 16.93 3.96
N ILE A 116 4.98 17.80 4.84
CA ILE A 116 4.77 17.69 6.29
C ILE A 116 3.28 17.59 6.66
N PRO A 117 2.37 18.43 6.13
CA PRO A 117 0.94 18.33 6.44
C PRO A 117 0.34 16.99 6.04
N LEU A 118 0.76 16.42 4.90
CA LEU A 118 0.34 15.09 4.45
C LEU A 118 0.76 14.01 5.44
N ALA A 119 2.00 14.05 5.92
CA ALA A 119 2.53 13.07 6.87
C ALA A 119 1.85 13.21 8.26
N LEU A 120 1.69 14.44 8.76
CA LEU A 120 1.03 14.69 10.04
C LEU A 120 -0.44 14.26 10.04
N SER A 121 -1.19 14.63 8.99
CA SER A 121 -2.59 14.23 8.89
C SER A 121 -2.77 12.71 8.72
N ASN A 122 -1.84 12.04 8.03
CA ASN A 122 -1.82 10.59 7.94
C ASN A 122 -1.64 9.95 9.34
N LEU A 123 -0.76 10.49 10.17
CA LEU A 123 -0.57 10.01 11.53
C LEU A 123 -1.80 10.27 12.41
N LEU A 124 -2.34 11.48 12.39
CA LEU A 124 -3.53 11.85 13.16
C LEU A 124 -4.78 11.07 12.74
N ALA A 125 -4.94 10.80 11.46
CA ALA A 125 -6.08 10.04 10.94
C ALA A 125 -6.11 8.60 11.46
N LYS A 126 -4.97 8.00 11.80
CA LYS A 126 -4.92 6.65 12.41
C LYS A 126 -5.65 6.58 13.75
N THR A 127 -5.66 7.66 14.53
CA THR A 127 -6.37 7.72 15.82
C THR A 127 -7.87 7.94 15.65
N VAL A 128 -8.27 8.59 14.56
CA VAL A 128 -9.67 8.91 14.26
C VAL A 128 -10.35 7.79 13.48
N ALA A 129 -9.62 7.09 12.62
CA ALA A 129 -10.14 6.05 11.74
C ALA A 129 -10.98 4.97 12.47
N PRO A 130 -10.56 4.37 13.60
CA PRO A 130 -11.36 3.36 14.30
C PRO A 130 -12.72 3.89 14.78
N ARG A 131 -12.77 5.15 15.24
CA ARG A 131 -14.03 5.78 15.69
C ARG A 131 -14.97 6.01 14.51
N LEU A 132 -14.47 6.48 13.39
CA LEU A 132 -15.25 6.66 12.16
C LEU A 132 -15.80 5.33 11.65
N LEU A 133 -14.96 4.30 11.61
CA LEU A 133 -15.34 2.96 11.16
C LEU A 133 -16.44 2.34 12.04
N GLY A 134 -16.36 2.54 13.36
CA GLY A 134 -17.38 2.09 14.30
C GLY A 134 -18.72 2.82 14.15
N LYS A 135 -18.71 4.11 13.76
CA LYS A 135 -19.92 4.92 13.65
C LYS A 135 -20.63 4.77 12.29
N PHE A 136 -19.90 4.77 11.19
CA PHE A 136 -20.46 4.84 9.83
C PHE A 136 -20.36 3.52 9.05
N GLY A 137 -19.67 2.54 9.59
CA GLY A 137 -19.44 1.24 8.96
C GLY A 137 -18.38 1.28 7.83
N TYR A 138 -17.74 0.14 7.60
CA TYR A 138 -16.62 0.02 6.66
C TYR A 138 -17.00 0.37 5.23
N ARG A 139 -18.16 -0.11 4.74
CA ARG A 139 -18.59 0.06 3.36
C ARG A 139 -18.78 1.54 3.00
N ASN A 140 -19.50 2.28 3.83
CA ASN A 140 -19.82 3.69 3.54
C ASN A 140 -18.54 4.54 3.57
N ILE A 141 -17.68 4.31 4.57
CA ILE A 141 -16.42 5.05 4.68
C ILE A 141 -15.52 4.74 3.48
N MET A 142 -15.38 3.48 3.07
CA MET A 142 -14.57 3.14 1.91
C MET A 142 -15.03 3.83 0.64
N VAL A 143 -16.35 3.81 0.36
CA VAL A 143 -16.92 4.42 -0.85
C VAL A 143 -16.70 5.94 -0.81
N VAL A 144 -17.14 6.61 0.24
CA VAL A 144 -17.00 8.08 0.36
C VAL A 144 -15.53 8.48 0.30
N ASN A 145 -14.66 7.77 1.02
CA ASN A 145 -13.24 8.10 1.08
C ASN A 145 -12.52 7.89 -0.26
N THR A 146 -12.90 6.84 -1.02
CA THR A 146 -12.35 6.62 -2.37
C THR A 146 -12.72 7.77 -3.30
N PHE A 147 -13.98 8.21 -3.28
CA PHE A 147 -14.40 9.40 -4.06
C PHE A 147 -13.68 10.66 -3.59
N THR A 148 -13.49 10.83 -2.28
CA THR A 148 -12.75 11.98 -1.73
C THR A 148 -11.30 12.01 -2.22
N ILE A 149 -10.60 10.87 -2.18
CA ILE A 149 -9.23 10.76 -2.71
C ILE A 149 -9.21 11.07 -4.21
N GLY A 150 -10.13 10.50 -4.98
CA GLY A 150 -10.24 10.76 -6.42
C GLY A 150 -10.48 12.24 -6.74
N ALA A 151 -11.40 12.88 -6.03
CA ALA A 151 -11.69 14.30 -6.20
C ALA A 151 -10.51 15.20 -5.80
N LEU A 152 -9.82 14.86 -4.69
CA LEU A 152 -8.62 15.58 -4.27
C LEU A 152 -7.50 15.45 -5.31
N LEU A 153 -7.26 14.26 -5.85
CA LEU A 153 -6.27 14.06 -6.90
C LEU A 153 -6.64 14.81 -8.18
N ALA A 154 -7.91 14.79 -8.56
CA ALA A 154 -8.38 15.55 -9.72
C ALA A 154 -8.22 17.07 -9.52
N SER A 155 -8.40 17.56 -8.29
CA SER A 155 -8.26 18.99 -7.99
C SER A 155 -6.82 19.50 -8.09
N PHE A 156 -5.80 18.63 -8.03
CA PHE A 156 -4.40 18.99 -8.32
C PHE A 156 -4.20 19.44 -9.78
N HIS A 157 -5.11 19.10 -10.70
CA HIS A 157 -5.10 19.64 -12.06
C HIS A 157 -5.20 21.18 -12.11
N PHE A 158 -5.87 21.78 -11.14
CA PHE A 158 -6.06 23.22 -11.06
C PHE A 158 -4.95 23.94 -10.27
N VAL A 159 -4.00 23.20 -9.73
CA VAL A 159 -2.87 23.76 -8.97
C VAL A 159 -1.79 24.23 -9.94
N GLY A 160 -1.43 25.51 -9.83
CA GLY A 160 -0.39 26.15 -10.65
C GLY A 160 0.45 27.16 -9.84
N PRO A 161 1.41 27.82 -10.49
CA PRO A 161 2.35 28.75 -9.83
C PRO A 161 1.70 29.89 -9.04
N GLY A 162 0.41 30.20 -9.30
CA GLY A 162 -0.35 31.23 -8.59
C GLY A 162 -1.23 30.69 -7.46
N THR A 163 -1.19 29.39 -7.17
CA THR A 163 -2.03 28.78 -6.13
C THR A 163 -1.52 29.18 -4.74
N HIS A 164 -2.42 29.65 -3.89
CA HIS A 164 -2.07 30.04 -2.53
C HIS A 164 -1.55 28.85 -1.72
N GLU A 165 -0.42 29.00 -1.06
CA GLU A 165 0.27 27.92 -0.35
C GLU A 165 -0.62 27.21 0.67
N LEU A 166 -1.46 27.94 1.41
CA LEU A 166 -2.38 27.37 2.40
C LEU A 166 -3.41 26.41 1.78
N ILE A 167 -3.83 26.67 0.54
CA ILE A 167 -4.75 25.76 -0.17
C ILE A 167 -4.04 24.45 -0.49
N LEU A 168 -2.80 24.54 -0.98
CA LEU A 168 -1.96 23.39 -1.27
C LEU A 168 -1.72 22.52 -0.03
N LEU A 169 -1.31 23.16 1.09
CA LEU A 169 -1.08 22.48 2.36
C LEU A 169 -2.37 21.82 2.90
N GLY A 170 -3.53 22.48 2.76
CA GLY A 170 -4.84 21.94 3.13
C GLY A 170 -5.21 20.72 2.29
N MET A 171 -5.03 20.77 0.97
CA MET A 171 -5.27 19.65 0.07
C MET A 171 -4.38 18.45 0.42
N LEU A 172 -3.11 18.69 0.71
CA LEU A 172 -2.17 17.64 1.12
C LEU A 172 -2.54 17.02 2.47
N ALA A 173 -2.97 17.85 3.43
CA ALA A 173 -3.44 17.36 4.72
C ALA A 173 -4.69 16.48 4.56
N LEU A 174 -5.67 16.89 3.77
CA LEU A 174 -6.87 16.10 3.48
C LEU A 174 -6.50 14.79 2.76
N LEU A 175 -5.60 14.84 1.79
CA LEU A 175 -5.16 13.67 1.05
C LEU A 175 -4.44 12.66 1.95
N GLY A 176 -3.56 13.13 2.84
CA GLY A 176 -2.87 12.28 3.82
C GLY A 176 -3.83 11.59 4.79
N GLY A 177 -4.80 12.35 5.32
CA GLY A 177 -5.84 11.82 6.21
C GLY A 177 -6.72 10.79 5.52
N ALA A 178 -7.22 11.11 4.33
CA ALA A 178 -8.03 10.20 3.53
C ALA A 178 -7.28 8.91 3.18
N ASN A 179 -6.01 9.00 2.75
CA ASN A 179 -5.19 7.83 2.44
C ASN A 179 -4.98 6.93 3.67
N SER A 180 -4.77 7.50 4.85
CA SER A 180 -4.63 6.76 6.11
C SER A 180 -5.91 6.03 6.51
N ILE A 181 -7.07 6.69 6.38
CA ILE A 181 -8.38 6.08 6.65
C ILE A 181 -8.62 4.92 5.68
N GLN A 182 -8.33 5.11 4.39
CA GLN A 182 -8.48 4.08 3.37
C GLN A 182 -7.64 2.84 3.71
N PHE A 183 -6.39 3.06 4.04
CA PHE A 183 -5.46 1.99 4.39
C PHE A 183 -5.91 1.21 5.63
N THR A 184 -6.34 1.92 6.68
CA THR A 184 -6.84 1.30 7.92
C THR A 184 -8.10 0.50 7.65
N CYS A 185 -9.03 1.05 6.88
CA CYS A 185 -10.28 0.40 6.52
C CYS A 185 -10.05 -0.91 5.74
N MET A 186 -9.18 -0.88 4.73
CA MET A 186 -8.84 -2.06 3.93
C MET A 186 -8.17 -3.15 4.74
N ASN A 187 -7.22 -2.80 5.60
CA ASN A 187 -6.54 -3.77 6.45
C ASN A 187 -7.52 -4.43 7.44
N THR A 188 -8.39 -3.64 8.05
CA THR A 188 -9.38 -4.17 9.01
C THR A 188 -10.39 -5.07 8.31
N LEU A 189 -10.90 -4.66 7.13
CA LEU A 189 -11.84 -5.46 6.35
C LEU A 189 -11.23 -6.82 5.94
N THR A 190 -9.96 -6.82 5.57
CA THR A 190 -9.25 -8.05 5.18
C THR A 190 -9.17 -9.05 6.33
N LEU A 191 -9.09 -8.58 7.58
CA LEU A 191 -8.89 -9.41 8.76
C LEU A 191 -10.19 -9.73 9.53
N ILE A 192 -11.32 -9.06 9.20
CA ILE A 192 -12.55 -9.12 10.01
C ILE A 192 -13.19 -10.51 10.07
N ASP A 193 -13.03 -11.32 9.03
CA ASP A 193 -13.61 -12.66 8.93
C ASP A 193 -12.61 -13.80 9.16
N LEU A 194 -11.41 -13.46 9.64
CA LEU A 194 -10.45 -14.51 9.96
C LEU A 194 -10.87 -15.21 11.28
N PRO A 195 -10.94 -16.55 11.28
CA PRO A 195 -11.21 -17.29 12.52
C PRO A 195 -10.06 -17.09 13.51
N ASN A 196 -10.41 -16.70 14.74
CA ASN A 196 -9.48 -16.65 15.87
C ASN A 196 -8.96 -18.03 16.23
#